data_e7ace73c72953414563c976f1d1859c5
#
_entry.id   e7ace73c72953414563c976f1d1859c5
#
_cell.length_a   1.000
_cell.length_b   1.000
_cell.length_c   1.000
_cell.angle_alpha   90.00
_cell.angle_beta   90.00
_cell.angle_gamma   90.00
#
_symmetry.space_group_name_H-M   'P 1'
#
loop_
_entity.id
_entity.type
_entity.pdbx_description
1 polymer ?
#
loop_
_entity_poly.entity_id
_entity_poly.type
_entity_poly.pdbx_seq_one_letter_code
_entity_poly.pdbx_strand_id
1 'polypeptide(L)'
;MNVQNPAASRGIAIQAVDLVKNYGAGGNMVHALRGVNVSFERGEFTAIMGPSGSGKSTLMHTLAGLDSATSGHILFGGADLTRMDDKQLTLLRRHKIGFIFQSFNLLPMFTAEQNILMPLTLAGDKPDRAWFDLLVETLGLQQRLNHRPNELSGGQQQRVAIARALITKPKLVFADEPTGNLDSVSSAEVLGFLKRSVNELGQTIVMVTHDAVAASYADRAIVFADGQIVADEANPTAETMNELLMSERERATRTAITGTRADTLARLAGVKDVPNLPITDAPLPPAGRTGTMRHARVAAQHAC
;
A
#
# COMPACT_ATOMS: atom_id res chain seq x y z
N MET A 1 34.97 -28.53 -3.65
CA MET A 1 34.44 -27.84 -4.85
C MET A 1 33.40 -26.84 -4.34
N ASN A 2 33.77 -25.57 -4.26
CA ASN A 2 32.89 -24.49 -3.86
C ASN A 2 31.94 -24.17 -5.02
N VAL A 3 30.68 -24.52 -4.88
CA VAL A 3 29.62 -24.01 -5.76
C VAL A 3 29.30 -22.59 -5.27
N GLN A 4 30.05 -21.61 -5.79
CA GLN A 4 29.63 -20.21 -5.71
C GLN A 4 28.38 -20.08 -6.60
N ASN A 5 27.24 -19.87 -5.95
CA ASN A 5 26.03 -19.42 -6.61
C ASN A 5 26.26 -17.94 -6.98
N PRO A 6 26.39 -17.56 -8.26
CA PRO A 6 26.46 -16.16 -8.62
C PRO A 6 25.04 -15.61 -8.55
N ALA A 7 24.67 -15.03 -7.42
CA ALA A 7 23.64 -14.02 -7.41
C ALA A 7 24.19 -12.85 -8.24
N ALA A 8 23.99 -12.92 -9.56
CA ALA A 8 24.22 -11.80 -10.44
C ALA A 8 23.41 -10.65 -9.89
N SER A 9 24.03 -9.53 -9.50
CA SER A 9 23.37 -8.36 -8.98
C SER A 9 22.28 -7.95 -9.99
N ARG A 10 21.02 -8.21 -9.67
CA ARG A 10 19.89 -7.75 -10.43
C ARG A 10 19.95 -6.24 -10.39
N GLY A 11 20.15 -5.59 -11.54
CA GLY A 11 20.28 -4.13 -11.56
C GLY A 11 19.03 -3.45 -10.99
N ILE A 12 19.18 -2.26 -10.43
CA ILE A 12 18.07 -1.49 -9.84
C ILE A 12 17.06 -1.09 -10.91
N ALA A 13 15.78 -1.37 -10.67
CA ALA A 13 14.66 -0.94 -11.50
C ALA A 13 14.26 0.50 -11.16
N ILE A 14 14.03 0.77 -9.87
CA ILE A 14 13.67 2.09 -9.35
C ILE A 14 14.26 2.28 -7.94
N GLN A 15 14.63 3.51 -7.62
CA GLN A 15 15.20 3.87 -6.31
C GLN A 15 14.65 5.21 -5.85
N ALA A 16 14.32 5.31 -4.57
CA ALA A 16 14.10 6.56 -3.86
C ALA A 16 15.36 6.91 -3.05
N VAL A 17 15.74 8.19 -3.06
CA VAL A 17 16.87 8.72 -2.30
C VAL A 17 16.38 9.94 -1.53
N ASP A 18 16.43 9.87 -0.19
CA ASP A 18 16.00 10.91 0.75
C ASP A 18 14.61 11.49 0.42
N LEU A 19 13.69 10.60 0.01
CA LEU A 19 12.39 10.97 -0.52
C LEU A 19 11.48 11.50 0.57
N VAL A 20 11.03 12.73 0.44
CA VAL A 20 10.09 13.41 1.34
C VAL A 20 8.81 13.76 0.61
N LYS A 21 7.67 13.53 1.25
CA LYS A 21 6.37 14.01 0.79
C LYS A 21 5.58 14.58 1.94
N ASN A 22 5.18 15.83 1.79
CA ASN A 22 4.33 16.55 2.73
C ASN A 22 3.04 16.98 2.04
N TYR A 23 1.92 16.92 2.75
CA TYR A 23 0.62 17.46 2.33
C TYR A 23 0.18 18.57 3.29
N GLY A 24 -0.58 19.53 2.77
CA GLY A 24 -1.08 20.66 3.55
C GLY A 24 -0.05 21.77 3.72
N ALA A 25 -0.36 22.76 4.59
CA ALA A 25 0.48 23.91 4.88
C ALA A 25 0.30 24.35 6.34
N GLY A 26 1.32 24.99 6.90
CA GLY A 26 1.29 25.52 8.26
C GLY A 26 1.08 24.45 9.33
N GLY A 27 0.17 24.71 10.28
CA GLY A 27 -0.09 23.81 11.41
C GLY A 27 -0.77 22.47 11.06
N ASN A 28 -1.28 22.33 9.83
CA ASN A 28 -1.96 21.10 9.35
C ASN A 28 -1.10 20.30 8.37
N MET A 29 0.21 20.41 8.46
CA MET A 29 1.14 19.66 7.61
C MET A 29 1.19 18.19 8.01
N VAL A 30 0.97 17.30 7.03
CA VAL A 30 1.09 15.85 7.18
C VAL A 30 2.36 15.39 6.48
N HIS A 31 3.29 14.81 7.23
CA HIS A 31 4.54 14.25 6.72
C HIS A 31 4.30 12.80 6.30
N ALA A 32 3.88 12.59 5.05
CA ALA A 32 3.54 11.26 4.55
C ALA A 32 4.79 10.40 4.24
N LEU A 33 5.89 11.02 3.81
CA LEU A 33 7.20 10.38 3.62
C LEU A 33 8.28 11.22 4.31
N ARG A 34 9.17 10.58 5.06
CA ARG A 34 10.15 11.23 5.95
C ARG A 34 11.58 10.81 5.62
N GLY A 35 12.07 11.17 4.42
CA GLY A 35 13.44 10.85 3.98
C GLY A 35 13.62 9.37 3.67
N VAL A 36 12.71 8.81 2.85
CA VAL A 36 12.72 7.38 2.50
C VAL A 36 13.86 7.09 1.54
N ASN A 37 14.68 6.08 1.90
CA ASN A 37 15.72 5.50 1.05
C ASN A 37 15.36 4.04 0.79
N VAL A 38 15.10 3.69 -0.48
CA VAL A 38 14.75 2.32 -0.89
C VAL A 38 15.09 2.08 -2.35
N SER A 39 15.54 0.86 -2.66
CA SER A 39 15.74 0.40 -4.02
C SER A 39 14.93 -0.88 -4.28
N PHE A 40 14.40 -1.01 -5.49
CA PHE A 40 13.70 -2.18 -5.98
C PHE A 40 14.50 -2.77 -7.14
N GLU A 41 14.78 -4.06 -7.06
CA GLU A 41 15.60 -4.76 -8.06
C GLU A 41 14.78 -5.18 -9.27
N ARG A 42 15.44 -5.34 -10.41
CA ARG A 42 14.78 -5.86 -11.62
C ARG A 42 14.47 -7.35 -11.48
N GLY A 43 13.31 -7.77 -11.95
CA GLY A 43 12.88 -9.16 -11.87
C GLY A 43 12.67 -9.63 -10.43
N GLU A 44 12.29 -8.72 -9.53
CA GLU A 44 11.93 -8.99 -8.15
C GLU A 44 10.46 -8.66 -7.90
N PHE A 45 9.82 -9.47 -7.09
CA PHE A 45 8.50 -9.19 -6.53
C PHE A 45 8.68 -8.65 -5.11
N THR A 46 8.50 -7.34 -4.92
CA THR A 46 8.59 -6.71 -3.60
C THR A 46 7.19 -6.32 -3.11
N ALA A 47 6.85 -6.66 -1.86
CA ALA A 47 5.67 -6.19 -1.15
C ALA A 47 6.01 -5.02 -0.22
N ILE A 48 5.14 -4.01 -0.16
CA ILE A 48 5.18 -2.90 0.80
C ILE A 48 3.99 -3.08 1.74
N MET A 49 4.26 -3.32 3.01
CA MET A 49 3.26 -3.56 4.04
C MET A 49 3.27 -2.47 5.11
N GLY A 50 2.26 -2.44 5.94
CA GLY A 50 2.18 -1.55 7.11
C GLY A 50 0.75 -1.12 7.43
N PRO A 51 0.54 -0.42 8.55
CA PRO A 51 -0.76 0.06 8.98
C PRO A 51 -1.43 0.99 7.95
N SER A 52 -2.76 1.13 8.02
CA SER A 52 -3.47 2.14 7.23
C SER A 52 -2.97 3.54 7.60
N GLY A 53 -2.78 4.39 6.59
CA GLY A 53 -2.28 5.76 6.79
C GLY A 53 -0.76 5.88 6.99
N SER A 54 0.02 4.78 6.96
CA SER A 54 1.48 4.83 7.14
C SER A 54 2.25 5.50 6.00
N GLY A 55 1.63 5.73 4.83
CA GLY A 55 2.27 6.37 3.67
C GLY A 55 2.60 5.42 2.50
N LYS A 56 2.19 4.14 2.53
CA LYS A 56 2.50 3.13 1.48
C LYS A 56 2.04 3.54 0.08
N SER A 57 0.75 3.87 -0.06
CA SER A 57 0.21 4.30 -1.36
C SER A 57 0.83 5.63 -1.80
N THR A 58 1.15 6.54 -0.84
CA THR A 58 1.91 7.76 -1.14
C THR A 58 3.29 7.44 -1.69
N LEU A 59 4.03 6.49 -1.07
CA LEU A 59 5.34 6.06 -1.57
C LEU A 59 5.21 5.52 -3.00
N MET A 60 4.27 4.60 -3.22
CA MET A 60 4.04 4.00 -4.53
C MET A 60 3.64 5.05 -5.58
N HIS A 61 2.70 5.95 -5.27
CA HIS A 61 2.26 7.00 -6.21
C HIS A 61 3.39 7.98 -6.53
N THR A 62 4.22 8.32 -5.53
CA THR A 62 5.35 9.22 -5.73
C THR A 62 6.44 8.55 -6.60
N LEU A 63 6.78 7.27 -6.30
CA LEU A 63 7.69 6.47 -7.13
C LEU A 63 7.21 6.34 -8.59
N ALA A 64 5.91 6.22 -8.79
CA ALA A 64 5.30 6.12 -10.11
C ALA A 64 5.18 7.47 -10.87
N GLY A 65 5.57 8.57 -10.23
CA GLY A 65 5.40 9.92 -10.78
C GLY A 65 3.93 10.31 -10.96
N LEU A 66 3.01 9.70 -10.20
CA LEU A 66 1.59 10.10 -10.12
C LEU A 66 1.41 11.26 -9.15
N ASP A 67 2.32 11.39 -8.18
CA ASP A 67 2.37 12.49 -7.24
C ASP A 67 3.81 13.04 -7.17
N SER A 68 3.94 14.35 -6.95
CA SER A 68 5.24 15.01 -6.90
C SER A 68 5.89 14.84 -5.52
N ALA A 69 7.19 14.61 -5.46
CA ALA A 69 7.96 14.66 -4.22
C ALA A 69 8.05 16.11 -3.69
N THR A 70 8.09 16.27 -2.37
CA THR A 70 8.43 17.56 -1.75
C THR A 70 9.93 17.82 -1.83
N SER A 71 10.74 16.78 -1.62
CA SER A 71 12.20 16.81 -1.83
C SER A 71 12.73 15.38 -1.97
N GLY A 72 14.02 15.24 -2.28
CA GLY A 72 14.66 13.97 -2.58
C GLY A 72 14.61 13.63 -4.06
N HIS A 73 15.02 12.41 -4.42
CA HIS A 73 15.15 11.96 -5.80
C HIS A 73 14.51 10.60 -6.03
N ILE A 74 14.00 10.39 -7.26
CA ILE A 74 13.49 9.10 -7.72
C ILE A 74 14.24 8.74 -9.00
N LEU A 75 15.03 7.69 -8.94
CA LEU A 75 15.85 7.23 -10.05
C LEU A 75 15.21 5.99 -10.70
N PHE A 76 14.82 6.09 -11.96
CA PHE A 76 14.24 4.99 -12.75
C PHE A 76 15.10 4.73 -13.98
N GLY A 77 15.79 3.59 -14.01
CA GLY A 77 16.67 3.25 -15.13
C GLY A 77 17.78 4.28 -15.39
N GLY A 78 18.24 5.00 -14.36
CA GLY A 78 19.25 6.04 -14.44
C GLY A 78 18.71 7.45 -14.69
N ALA A 79 17.42 7.62 -14.96
CA ALA A 79 16.78 8.92 -15.12
C ALA A 79 16.13 9.38 -13.80
N ASP A 80 16.27 10.65 -13.46
CA ASP A 80 15.67 11.24 -12.26
C ASP A 80 14.25 11.78 -12.58
N LEU A 81 13.23 11.08 -12.07
CA LEU A 81 11.83 11.44 -12.32
C LEU A 81 11.43 12.78 -11.70
N THR A 82 12.10 13.19 -10.61
CA THR A 82 11.78 14.45 -9.91
C THR A 82 12.15 15.68 -10.74
N ARG A 83 12.92 15.49 -11.80
CA ARG A 83 13.35 16.56 -12.75
C ARG A 83 12.58 16.55 -14.07
N MET A 84 11.66 15.60 -14.23
CA MET A 84 10.87 15.47 -15.46
C MET A 84 9.63 16.37 -15.41
N ASP A 85 9.26 16.91 -16.53
CA ASP A 85 7.97 17.59 -16.71
C ASP A 85 6.81 16.58 -16.86
N ASP A 86 5.57 17.08 -16.80
CA ASP A 86 4.35 16.25 -16.89
C ASP A 86 4.26 15.45 -18.19
N LYS A 87 4.77 15.99 -19.30
CA LYS A 87 4.78 15.31 -20.59
C LYS A 87 5.76 14.14 -20.58
N GLN A 88 6.94 14.34 -20.03
CA GLN A 88 7.97 13.29 -19.87
C GLN A 88 7.50 12.19 -18.94
N LEU A 89 6.91 12.55 -17.79
CA LEU A 89 6.32 11.59 -16.84
C LEU A 89 5.17 10.81 -17.47
N THR A 90 4.33 11.46 -18.28
CA THR A 90 3.22 10.80 -18.97
C THR A 90 3.73 9.78 -20.00
N LEU A 91 4.76 10.12 -20.78
CA LEU A 91 5.37 9.20 -21.74
C LEU A 91 6.07 8.02 -21.02
N LEU A 92 6.76 8.29 -19.91
CA LEU A 92 7.40 7.27 -19.12
C LEU A 92 6.36 6.28 -18.55
N ARG A 93 5.29 6.77 -17.92
CA ARG A 93 4.21 5.92 -17.41
C ARG A 93 3.58 5.07 -18.51
N ARG A 94 3.28 5.68 -19.67
CA ARG A 94 2.66 5.00 -20.81
C ARG A 94 3.45 3.79 -21.29
N HIS A 95 4.78 3.89 -21.37
CA HIS A 95 5.62 2.88 -22.01
C HIS A 95 6.43 2.01 -21.03
N LYS A 96 6.57 2.42 -19.76
CA LYS A 96 7.51 1.76 -18.84
C LYS A 96 6.89 1.30 -17.53
N ILE A 97 5.70 1.79 -17.18
CA ILE A 97 5.07 1.49 -15.90
C ILE A 97 3.66 0.94 -16.14
N GLY A 98 3.38 -0.21 -15.54
CA GLY A 98 2.04 -0.79 -15.45
C GLY A 98 1.39 -0.49 -14.10
N PHE A 99 0.06 -0.39 -14.06
CA PHE A 99 -0.70 -0.18 -12.83
C PHE A 99 -1.82 -1.20 -12.68
N ILE A 100 -1.88 -1.81 -11.50
CA ILE A 100 -2.96 -2.69 -11.05
C ILE A 100 -3.56 -2.04 -9.81
N PHE A 101 -4.88 -1.78 -9.80
CA PHE A 101 -5.58 -1.11 -8.71
C PHE A 101 -6.56 -2.08 -8.02
N GLN A 102 -6.83 -1.82 -6.75
CA GLN A 102 -7.81 -2.55 -5.95
C GLN A 102 -9.21 -2.51 -6.59
N SER A 103 -9.63 -1.38 -7.12
CA SER A 103 -10.96 -1.17 -7.73
C SER A 103 -11.01 -1.53 -9.22
N PHE A 104 -10.03 -2.31 -9.73
CA PHE A 104 -9.88 -2.73 -11.12
C PHE A 104 -9.78 -1.58 -12.13
N ASN A 105 -10.53 -0.50 -11.97
CA ASN A 105 -10.60 0.69 -12.83
C ASN A 105 -10.81 0.36 -14.32
N LEU A 106 -11.69 -0.63 -14.59
CA LEU A 106 -12.09 -0.96 -15.95
C LEU A 106 -13.13 0.04 -16.46
N LEU A 107 -13.07 0.37 -17.75
CA LEU A 107 -14.07 1.22 -18.39
C LEU A 107 -15.33 0.39 -18.66
N PRO A 108 -16.47 0.74 -18.05
CA PRO A 108 -17.67 -0.12 -18.08
C PRO A 108 -18.31 -0.26 -19.46
N MET A 109 -18.08 0.71 -20.36
CA MET A 109 -18.59 0.67 -21.74
C MET A 109 -17.75 -0.21 -22.66
N PHE A 110 -16.52 -0.59 -22.26
CA PHE A 110 -15.59 -1.38 -23.06
C PHE A 110 -15.66 -2.86 -22.68
N THR A 111 -15.43 -3.73 -23.68
CA THR A 111 -15.23 -5.17 -23.43
C THR A 111 -13.91 -5.42 -22.71
N ALA A 112 -13.68 -6.66 -22.25
CA ALA A 112 -12.40 -7.06 -21.67
C ALA A 112 -11.25 -6.84 -22.64
N GLU A 113 -11.37 -7.26 -23.90
CA GLU A 113 -10.36 -7.02 -24.94
C GLU A 113 -10.05 -5.52 -25.11
N GLN A 114 -11.09 -4.69 -25.21
CA GLN A 114 -10.93 -3.24 -25.36
C GLN A 114 -10.25 -2.61 -24.15
N ASN A 115 -10.59 -3.06 -22.94
CA ASN A 115 -9.90 -2.62 -21.71
C ASN A 115 -8.43 -3.02 -21.70
N ILE A 116 -8.10 -4.24 -22.11
CA ILE A 116 -6.71 -4.73 -22.19
C ILE A 116 -5.91 -3.90 -23.20
N LEU A 117 -6.46 -3.66 -24.38
CA LEU A 117 -5.77 -2.96 -25.46
C LEU A 117 -5.75 -1.45 -25.34
N MET A 118 -6.52 -0.87 -24.38
CA MET A 118 -6.66 0.58 -24.23
C MET A 118 -5.32 1.32 -24.09
N PRO A 119 -4.32 0.88 -23.32
CA PRO A 119 -3.04 1.57 -23.22
C PRO A 119 -2.31 1.70 -24.56
N LEU A 120 -2.36 0.67 -25.39
CA LEU A 120 -1.78 0.68 -26.75
C LEU A 120 -2.55 1.62 -27.67
N THR A 121 -3.88 1.59 -27.61
CA THR A 121 -4.75 2.49 -28.38
C THR A 121 -4.44 3.95 -28.07
N LEU A 122 -4.28 4.29 -26.78
CA LEU A 122 -3.92 5.66 -26.36
C LEU A 122 -2.49 6.06 -26.75
N ALA A 123 -1.60 5.07 -26.90
CA ALA A 123 -0.23 5.30 -27.37
C ALA A 123 -0.14 5.43 -28.91
N GLY A 124 -1.16 4.99 -29.63
CA GLY A 124 -1.12 4.83 -31.08
C GLY A 124 -0.29 3.61 -31.52
N ASP A 125 -0.04 2.67 -30.60
CA ASP A 125 0.76 1.47 -30.83
C ASP A 125 -0.11 0.32 -31.32
N LYS A 126 0.48 -0.56 -32.15
CA LYS A 126 -0.18 -1.79 -32.57
C LYS A 126 0.07 -2.89 -31.53
N PRO A 127 -0.95 -3.71 -31.22
CA PRO A 127 -0.76 -4.84 -30.32
C PRO A 127 0.17 -5.91 -30.93
N ASP A 128 1.12 -6.38 -30.13
CA ASP A 128 1.82 -7.65 -30.40
C ASP A 128 0.84 -8.79 -30.14
N ARG A 129 0.37 -9.43 -31.20
CA ARG A 129 -0.63 -10.47 -31.13
C ARG A 129 -0.15 -11.69 -30.34
N ALA A 130 1.07 -12.10 -30.53
CA ALA A 130 1.63 -13.26 -29.79
C ALA A 130 1.68 -12.96 -28.27
N TRP A 131 2.03 -11.74 -27.88
CA TRP A 131 2.03 -11.31 -26.49
C TRP A 131 0.60 -11.19 -25.92
N PHE A 132 -0.33 -10.64 -26.67
CA PHE A 132 -1.72 -10.55 -26.27
C PHE A 132 -2.31 -11.95 -26.02
N ASP A 133 -2.12 -12.87 -26.98
CA ASP A 133 -2.64 -14.25 -26.89
C ASP A 133 -2.03 -14.98 -25.69
N LEU A 134 -0.72 -14.82 -25.44
CA LEU A 134 -0.05 -15.38 -24.26
C LEU A 134 -0.66 -14.85 -22.95
N LEU A 135 -0.88 -13.55 -22.83
CA LEU A 135 -1.49 -12.94 -21.64
C LEU A 135 -2.92 -13.47 -21.42
N VAL A 136 -3.71 -13.49 -22.49
CA VAL A 136 -5.11 -13.97 -22.46
C VAL A 136 -5.18 -15.43 -22.05
N GLU A 137 -4.30 -16.27 -22.57
CA GLU A 137 -4.22 -17.69 -22.24
C GLU A 137 -3.79 -17.89 -20.79
N THR A 138 -2.69 -17.26 -20.39
CA THR A 138 -2.12 -17.40 -19.04
C THR A 138 -3.09 -16.91 -17.94
N LEU A 139 -3.90 -15.89 -18.24
CA LEU A 139 -4.91 -15.33 -17.34
C LEU A 139 -6.29 -16.00 -17.46
N GLY A 140 -6.46 -16.98 -18.35
CA GLY A 140 -7.72 -17.70 -18.56
C GLY A 140 -8.88 -16.79 -19.02
N LEU A 141 -8.57 -15.84 -19.92
CA LEU A 141 -9.52 -14.83 -20.40
C LEU A 141 -10.10 -15.11 -21.79
N GLN A 142 -9.69 -16.24 -22.46
CA GLN A 142 -10.05 -16.55 -23.85
C GLN A 142 -11.56 -16.44 -24.13
N GLN A 143 -12.36 -16.93 -23.19
CA GLN A 143 -13.82 -16.93 -23.31
C GLN A 143 -14.50 -15.69 -22.73
N ARG A 144 -13.70 -14.70 -22.31
CA ARG A 144 -14.21 -13.49 -21.62
C ARG A 144 -13.93 -12.19 -22.37
N LEU A 145 -13.20 -12.24 -23.48
CA LEU A 145 -12.75 -11.06 -24.22
C LEU A 145 -13.90 -10.14 -24.67
N ASN A 146 -15.04 -10.70 -25.03
CA ASN A 146 -16.21 -9.96 -25.48
C ASN A 146 -17.14 -9.49 -24.36
N HIS A 147 -16.89 -9.91 -23.09
CA HIS A 147 -17.71 -9.52 -21.95
C HIS A 147 -17.35 -8.12 -21.48
N ARG A 148 -18.33 -7.39 -20.96
CA ARG A 148 -18.15 -6.11 -20.27
C ARG A 148 -17.88 -6.33 -18.78
N PRO A 149 -17.32 -5.34 -18.07
CA PRO A 149 -17.00 -5.48 -16.65
C PRO A 149 -18.14 -5.98 -15.76
N ASN A 150 -19.38 -5.54 -16.01
CA ASN A 150 -20.57 -5.98 -15.27
C ASN A 150 -20.98 -7.45 -15.53
N GLU A 151 -20.40 -8.09 -16.54
CA GLU A 151 -20.63 -9.50 -16.88
C GLU A 151 -19.51 -10.42 -16.37
N LEU A 152 -18.52 -9.85 -15.66
CA LEU A 152 -17.33 -10.53 -15.15
C LEU A 152 -17.36 -10.60 -13.62
N SER A 153 -16.92 -11.72 -13.06
CA SER A 153 -16.66 -11.80 -11.61
C SER A 153 -15.52 -10.86 -11.19
N GLY A 154 -15.40 -10.54 -9.90
CA GLY A 154 -14.32 -9.69 -9.39
C GLY A 154 -12.93 -10.23 -9.77
N GLY A 155 -12.68 -11.53 -9.61
CA GLY A 155 -11.42 -12.17 -10.03
C GLY A 155 -11.18 -12.08 -11.54
N GLN A 156 -12.23 -12.18 -12.38
CA GLN A 156 -12.10 -11.99 -13.83
C GLN A 156 -11.79 -10.53 -14.18
N GLN A 157 -12.44 -9.56 -13.52
CA GLN A 157 -12.17 -8.14 -13.71
C GLN A 157 -10.71 -7.82 -13.33
N GLN A 158 -10.20 -8.38 -12.23
CA GLN A 158 -8.81 -8.18 -11.81
C GLN A 158 -7.84 -8.79 -12.82
N ARG A 159 -8.12 -9.97 -13.36
CA ARG A 159 -7.30 -10.58 -14.42
C ARG A 159 -7.26 -9.72 -15.70
N VAL A 160 -8.39 -9.08 -16.07
CA VAL A 160 -8.42 -8.09 -17.16
C VAL A 160 -7.56 -6.86 -16.83
N ALA A 161 -7.63 -6.35 -15.58
CA ALA A 161 -6.79 -5.23 -15.15
C ALA A 161 -5.29 -5.57 -15.17
N ILE A 162 -4.92 -6.79 -14.80
CA ILE A 162 -3.55 -7.30 -14.88
C ILE A 162 -3.09 -7.40 -16.34
N ALA A 163 -3.91 -7.98 -17.23
CA ALA A 163 -3.58 -8.05 -18.66
C ALA A 163 -3.38 -6.65 -19.24
N ARG A 164 -4.23 -5.69 -18.89
CA ARG A 164 -4.11 -4.28 -19.28
C ARG A 164 -2.80 -3.66 -18.78
N ALA A 165 -2.38 -3.96 -17.56
CA ALA A 165 -1.14 -3.43 -17.00
C ALA A 165 0.10 -3.99 -17.71
N LEU A 166 0.05 -5.25 -18.19
CA LEU A 166 1.17 -5.96 -18.81
C LEU A 166 1.24 -5.84 -20.33
N ILE A 167 0.16 -5.40 -21.01
CA ILE A 167 0.09 -5.41 -22.47
C ILE A 167 1.17 -4.56 -23.13
N THR A 168 1.61 -3.48 -22.48
CA THR A 168 2.68 -2.59 -22.96
C THR A 168 4.09 -3.12 -22.70
N LYS A 169 4.23 -4.33 -22.13
CA LYS A 169 5.51 -4.89 -21.67
C LYS A 169 6.29 -3.92 -20.78
N PRO A 170 5.69 -3.43 -19.67
CA PRO A 170 6.31 -2.43 -18.82
C PRO A 170 7.58 -2.98 -18.15
N LYS A 171 8.49 -2.11 -17.75
CA LYS A 171 9.68 -2.49 -16.98
C LYS A 171 9.39 -2.68 -15.50
N LEU A 172 8.31 -2.07 -15.01
CA LEU A 172 7.89 -2.09 -13.61
C LEU A 172 6.36 -2.07 -13.54
N VAL A 173 5.78 -2.90 -12.70
CA VAL A 173 4.36 -2.89 -12.37
C VAL A 173 4.18 -2.49 -10.92
N PHE A 174 3.36 -1.48 -10.68
CA PHE A 174 2.85 -1.15 -9.37
C PHE A 174 1.47 -1.76 -9.18
N ALA A 175 1.27 -2.45 -8.05
CA ALA A 175 0.00 -3.09 -7.69
C ALA A 175 -0.48 -2.57 -6.33
N ASP A 176 -1.54 -1.78 -6.32
CA ASP A 176 -2.14 -1.22 -5.11
C ASP A 176 -3.27 -2.12 -4.64
N GLU A 177 -3.03 -2.89 -3.59
CA GLU A 177 -3.96 -3.86 -3.02
C GLU A 177 -4.67 -4.75 -4.06
N PRO A 178 -3.92 -5.47 -4.92
CA PRO A 178 -4.48 -6.14 -6.09
C PRO A 178 -5.49 -7.25 -5.77
N THR A 179 -5.58 -7.65 -4.51
CA THR A 179 -6.49 -8.72 -4.02
C THR A 179 -7.51 -8.22 -3.01
N GLY A 180 -7.52 -6.92 -2.67
CA GLY A 180 -8.33 -6.36 -1.60
C GLY A 180 -9.86 -6.49 -1.79
N ASN A 181 -10.33 -6.69 -3.03
CA ASN A 181 -11.75 -6.87 -3.35
C ASN A 181 -12.09 -8.29 -3.84
N LEU A 182 -11.21 -9.28 -3.59
CA LEU A 182 -11.36 -10.65 -4.07
C LEU A 182 -11.59 -11.62 -2.90
N ASP A 183 -12.26 -12.73 -3.20
CA ASP A 183 -12.29 -13.90 -2.33
C ASP A 183 -10.92 -14.58 -2.26
N SER A 184 -10.73 -15.49 -1.29
CA SER A 184 -9.44 -16.12 -1.03
C SER A 184 -8.91 -16.97 -2.20
N VAL A 185 -9.82 -17.62 -2.97
CA VAL A 185 -9.43 -18.45 -4.12
C VAL A 185 -8.96 -17.55 -5.26
N SER A 186 -9.75 -16.54 -5.63
CA SER A 186 -9.38 -15.56 -6.65
C SER A 186 -8.10 -14.79 -6.27
N SER A 187 -7.90 -14.49 -4.98
CA SER A 187 -6.68 -13.85 -4.47
C SER A 187 -5.45 -14.72 -4.70
N ALA A 188 -5.52 -16.01 -4.35
CA ALA A 188 -4.40 -16.94 -4.57
C ALA A 188 -4.07 -17.11 -6.05
N GLU A 189 -5.08 -17.17 -6.94
CA GLU A 189 -4.88 -17.23 -8.39
C GLU A 189 -4.16 -15.99 -8.92
N VAL A 190 -4.59 -14.80 -8.51
CA VAL A 190 -3.99 -13.50 -8.91
C VAL A 190 -2.56 -13.40 -8.41
N LEU A 191 -2.29 -13.67 -7.12
CA LEU A 191 -0.95 -13.62 -6.55
C LEU A 191 -0.01 -14.64 -7.17
N GLY A 192 -0.51 -15.87 -7.38
CA GLY A 192 0.23 -16.92 -8.10
C GLY A 192 0.59 -16.51 -9.53
N PHE A 193 -0.30 -15.81 -10.23
CA PHE A 193 0.00 -15.25 -11.55
C PHE A 193 1.08 -14.16 -11.46
N LEU A 194 0.96 -13.21 -10.55
CA LEU A 194 1.97 -12.15 -10.37
C LEU A 194 3.35 -12.75 -10.07
N LYS A 195 3.42 -13.75 -9.19
CA LYS A 195 4.67 -14.47 -8.91
C LYS A 195 5.25 -15.16 -10.13
N ARG A 196 4.43 -15.87 -10.91
CA ARG A 196 4.88 -16.49 -12.15
C ARG A 196 5.37 -15.47 -13.18
N SER A 197 4.70 -14.32 -13.31
CA SER A 197 5.13 -13.28 -14.24
C SER A 197 6.52 -12.71 -13.91
N VAL A 198 6.89 -12.67 -12.63
CA VAL A 198 8.26 -12.34 -12.22
C VAL A 198 9.23 -13.44 -12.61
N ASN A 199 8.93 -14.70 -12.27
CA ASN A 199 9.84 -15.82 -12.46
C ASN A 199 10.03 -16.20 -13.93
N GLU A 200 8.97 -16.15 -14.75
CA GLU A 200 8.95 -16.65 -16.13
C GLU A 200 9.13 -15.52 -17.16
N LEU A 201 8.61 -14.33 -16.87
CA LEU A 201 8.67 -13.19 -17.80
C LEU A 201 9.69 -12.12 -17.37
N GLY A 202 10.37 -12.31 -16.23
CA GLY A 202 11.34 -11.33 -15.69
C GLY A 202 10.69 -9.99 -15.30
N GLN A 203 9.39 -10.00 -15.01
CA GLN A 203 8.67 -8.78 -14.64
C GLN A 203 9.13 -8.27 -13.28
N THR A 204 9.25 -6.96 -13.11
CA THR A 204 9.46 -6.33 -11.79
C THR A 204 8.12 -5.89 -11.24
N ILE A 205 7.81 -6.26 -9.99
CA ILE A 205 6.53 -5.91 -9.35
C ILE A 205 6.77 -5.29 -7.98
N VAL A 206 6.13 -4.15 -7.72
CA VAL A 206 6.03 -3.53 -6.40
C VAL A 206 4.55 -3.51 -6.00
N MET A 207 4.21 -4.28 -4.98
CA MET A 207 2.84 -4.44 -4.50
C MET A 207 2.67 -3.77 -3.14
N VAL A 208 1.64 -2.96 -3.00
CA VAL A 208 1.17 -2.49 -1.69
C VAL A 208 0.08 -3.43 -1.20
N THR A 209 0.20 -3.89 0.04
CA THR A 209 -0.83 -4.72 0.67
C THR A 209 -0.81 -4.56 2.20
N HIS A 210 -1.94 -4.82 2.84
CA HIS A 210 -2.04 -4.97 4.30
C HIS A 210 -2.22 -6.44 4.72
N ASP A 211 -2.28 -7.36 3.76
CA ASP A 211 -2.47 -8.79 3.97
C ASP A 211 -1.11 -9.52 3.98
N ALA A 212 -0.79 -10.15 5.11
CA ALA A 212 0.44 -10.91 5.31
C ALA A 212 0.54 -12.14 4.39
N VAL A 213 -0.61 -12.76 4.05
CA VAL A 213 -0.64 -13.88 3.10
C VAL A 213 -0.29 -13.38 1.71
N ALA A 214 -0.84 -12.25 1.29
CA ALA A 214 -0.48 -11.67 -0.01
C ALA A 214 1.02 -11.32 -0.08
N ALA A 215 1.58 -10.76 1.00
CA ALA A 215 3.01 -10.42 1.05
C ALA A 215 3.93 -11.64 1.00
N SER A 216 3.50 -12.81 1.50
CA SER A 216 4.30 -14.04 1.47
C SER A 216 4.52 -14.60 0.04
N TYR A 217 3.82 -14.10 -0.96
CA TYR A 217 4.10 -14.41 -2.37
C TYR A 217 5.30 -13.62 -2.93
N ALA A 218 5.71 -12.54 -2.27
CA ALA A 218 6.81 -11.71 -2.72
C ALA A 218 8.18 -12.37 -2.44
N ASP A 219 9.23 -11.90 -3.11
CA ASP A 219 10.62 -12.27 -2.83
C ASP A 219 11.18 -11.46 -1.66
N ARG A 220 10.62 -10.25 -1.45
CA ARG A 220 11.00 -9.31 -0.42
C ARG A 220 9.78 -8.55 0.09
N ALA A 221 9.73 -8.26 1.38
CA ALA A 221 8.70 -7.41 1.97
C ALA A 221 9.33 -6.29 2.80
N ILE A 222 8.82 -5.08 2.59
CA ILE A 222 9.20 -3.87 3.31
C ILE A 222 8.04 -3.47 4.22
N VAL A 223 8.29 -3.33 5.51
CA VAL A 223 7.30 -2.82 6.47
C VAL A 223 7.47 -1.32 6.60
N PHE A 224 6.37 -0.60 6.38
CA PHE A 224 6.31 0.85 6.32
C PHE A 224 5.43 1.39 7.44
N ALA A 225 5.97 2.24 8.31
CA ALA A 225 5.24 2.88 9.40
C ALA A 225 5.64 4.36 9.52
N ASP A 226 4.68 5.22 9.80
CA ASP A 226 4.87 6.67 10.05
C ASP A 226 5.76 7.38 9.01
N GLY A 227 5.62 7.02 7.73
CA GLY A 227 6.37 7.62 6.64
C GLY A 227 7.82 7.12 6.49
N GLN A 228 8.19 6.01 7.14
CA GLN A 228 9.53 5.43 7.12
C GLN A 228 9.50 3.91 6.95
N ILE A 229 10.62 3.34 6.51
CA ILE A 229 10.83 1.89 6.47
C ILE A 229 11.31 1.45 7.85
N VAL A 230 10.61 0.49 8.45
CA VAL A 230 10.90 -0.04 9.79
C VAL A 230 11.43 -1.47 9.76
N ALA A 231 11.16 -2.22 8.68
CA ALA A 231 11.73 -3.53 8.45
C ALA A 231 11.84 -3.83 6.95
N ASP A 232 12.76 -4.71 6.59
CA ASP A 232 13.05 -5.15 5.23
C ASP A 232 13.42 -6.64 5.29
N GLU A 233 12.51 -7.49 4.82
CA GLU A 233 12.54 -8.92 4.99
C GLU A 233 12.66 -9.64 3.65
N ALA A 234 13.67 -10.48 3.49
CA ALA A 234 13.82 -11.36 2.33
C ALA A 234 13.04 -12.66 2.53
N ASN A 235 12.37 -13.14 1.49
CA ASN A 235 11.55 -14.36 1.50
C ASN A 235 10.54 -14.36 2.65
N PRO A 236 9.63 -13.37 2.71
CA PRO A 236 8.69 -13.21 3.81
C PRO A 236 7.75 -14.42 3.93
N THR A 237 7.40 -14.79 5.16
CA THR A 237 6.28 -15.71 5.44
C THR A 237 5.11 -14.94 6.02
N ALA A 238 3.90 -15.52 5.97
CA ALA A 238 2.73 -14.88 6.57
C ALA A 238 2.90 -14.71 8.08
N GLU A 239 3.59 -15.65 8.74
CA GLU A 239 3.90 -15.60 10.18
C GLU A 239 4.82 -14.42 10.49
N THR A 240 5.98 -14.33 9.82
CA THR A 240 6.96 -13.24 10.06
C THR A 240 6.34 -11.88 9.78
N MET A 241 5.52 -11.77 8.74
CA MET A 241 4.83 -10.51 8.41
C MET A 241 3.79 -10.12 9.46
N ASN A 242 3.02 -11.08 10.00
CA ASN A 242 2.07 -10.82 11.08
C ASN A 242 2.79 -10.36 12.35
N GLU A 243 3.89 -11.01 12.73
CA GLU A 243 4.68 -10.63 13.91
C GLU A 243 5.23 -9.19 13.78
N LEU A 244 5.80 -8.84 12.63
CA LEU A 244 6.29 -7.48 12.37
C LEU A 244 5.18 -6.44 12.43
N LEU A 245 4.02 -6.71 11.82
CA LEU A 245 2.88 -5.80 11.87
C LEU A 245 2.31 -5.62 13.29
N MET A 246 2.28 -6.69 14.09
CA MET A 246 1.86 -6.62 15.50
C MET A 246 2.83 -5.79 16.33
N SER A 247 4.14 -6.02 16.18
CA SER A 247 5.16 -5.25 16.88
C SER A 247 5.08 -3.75 16.58
N GLU A 248 4.82 -3.38 15.33
CA GLU A 248 4.67 -1.98 14.94
C GLU A 248 3.37 -1.34 15.47
N ARG A 249 2.26 -2.11 15.54
CA ARG A 249 1.02 -1.64 16.19
C ARG A 249 1.21 -1.39 17.67
N GLU A 250 1.91 -2.27 18.37
CA GLU A 250 2.24 -2.10 19.80
C GLU A 250 3.13 -0.87 20.03
N ARG A 251 4.14 -0.66 19.17
CA ARG A 251 4.99 0.55 19.19
C ARG A 251 4.16 1.81 19.05
N ALA A 252 3.32 1.88 18.02
CA ALA A 252 2.45 3.03 17.76
C ALA A 252 1.53 3.31 18.95
N THR A 253 0.95 2.27 19.55
CA THR A 253 0.10 2.38 20.75
C THR A 253 0.87 2.91 21.95
N ARG A 254 2.07 2.41 22.22
CA ARG A 254 2.94 2.91 23.32
C ARG A 254 3.30 4.38 23.12
N THR A 255 3.68 4.78 21.91
CA THR A 255 4.03 6.17 21.58
C THR A 255 2.83 7.09 21.78
N ALA A 256 1.63 6.69 21.32
CA ALA A 256 0.40 7.46 21.52
C ALA A 256 0.05 7.66 23.02
N ILE A 257 0.15 6.59 23.82
CA ILE A 257 -0.11 6.66 25.27
C ILE A 257 0.91 7.56 25.95
N THR A 258 2.19 7.45 25.62
CA THR A 258 3.25 8.27 26.23
C THR A 258 3.10 9.74 25.83
N GLY A 259 2.79 10.03 24.56
CA GLY A 259 2.51 11.40 24.08
C GLY A 259 1.31 12.03 24.80
N THR A 260 0.19 11.33 24.88
CA THR A 260 -1.01 11.80 25.58
C THR A 260 -0.73 12.06 27.07
N ARG A 261 0.07 11.22 27.71
CA ARG A 261 0.46 11.38 29.12
C ARG A 261 1.37 12.61 29.30
N ALA A 262 2.33 12.81 28.40
CA ALA A 262 3.21 13.99 28.41
C ALA A 262 2.43 15.29 28.19
N ASP A 263 1.50 15.33 27.23
CA ASP A 263 0.63 16.46 26.96
C ASP A 263 -0.31 16.76 28.16
N THR A 264 -0.84 15.72 28.79
CA THR A 264 -1.67 15.87 29.99
C THR A 264 -0.86 16.44 31.15
N LEU A 265 0.36 15.93 31.38
CA LEU A 265 1.26 16.42 32.41
C LEU A 265 1.72 17.88 32.12
N ALA A 266 1.99 18.22 30.86
CA ALA A 266 2.35 19.57 30.45
C ALA A 266 1.19 20.57 30.69
N ARG A 267 -0.06 20.16 30.40
CA ARG A 267 -1.25 20.96 30.71
C ARG A 267 -1.45 21.12 32.21
N LEU A 268 -1.25 20.07 33.01
CA LEU A 268 -1.34 20.14 34.47
C LEU A 268 -0.22 20.96 35.10
N ALA A 269 1.00 20.90 34.54
CA ALA A 269 2.12 21.74 34.99
C ALA A 269 1.96 23.22 34.62
N GLY A 270 1.14 23.54 33.61
CA GLY A 270 0.79 24.91 33.20
C GLY A 270 -0.33 25.55 34.00
N VAL A 271 -1.02 24.83 34.88
CA VAL A 271 -2.02 25.39 35.81
C VAL A 271 -1.29 26.07 36.98
N LYS A 272 -0.93 27.33 36.80
CA LYS A 272 -0.59 28.24 37.91
C LYS A 272 -1.89 28.49 38.67
N ASP A 273 -1.87 28.22 39.99
CA ASP A 273 -2.96 28.36 40.96
C ASP A 273 -3.89 27.16 41.09
N VAL A 274 -3.41 26.12 41.81
CA VAL A 274 -4.27 25.25 42.56
C VAL A 274 -4.52 25.96 43.91
N PRO A 275 -5.77 26.36 44.24
CA PRO A 275 -6.06 26.87 45.56
C PRO A 275 -5.71 25.80 46.59
N ASN A 276 -4.94 26.21 47.60
CA ASN A 276 -4.57 25.38 48.73
C ASN A 276 -5.85 24.99 49.50
N LEU A 277 -6.49 23.88 49.15
CA LEU A 277 -7.61 23.36 49.93
C LEU A 277 -7.01 22.70 51.17
N PRO A 278 -7.44 23.08 52.38
CA PRO A 278 -6.93 22.45 53.60
C PRO A 278 -7.29 20.99 53.61
N ILE A 279 -6.29 20.15 53.80
CA ILE A 279 -6.47 18.71 54.06
C ILE A 279 -7.07 18.59 55.42
N THR A 280 -8.39 18.41 55.52
CA THR A 280 -9.04 18.02 56.78
C THR A 280 -8.90 16.51 56.90
N ASP A 281 -8.14 16.08 57.92
CA ASP A 281 -8.10 14.68 58.40
C ASP A 281 -9.48 14.34 58.98
N ALA A 282 -10.41 13.92 58.13
CA ALA A 282 -11.65 13.30 58.55
C ALA A 282 -11.53 11.80 58.32
N PRO A 283 -11.76 10.95 59.34
CA PRO A 283 -11.70 9.48 59.19
C PRO A 283 -12.83 8.97 58.29
N LEU A 284 -12.48 8.03 57.40
CA LEU A 284 -13.41 7.35 56.50
C LEU A 284 -14.51 6.62 57.33
N PRO A 285 -15.78 6.69 56.93
CA PRO A 285 -16.85 5.93 57.56
C PRO A 285 -16.69 4.43 57.22
N PRO A 286 -17.12 3.55 58.14
CA PRO A 286 -16.97 2.09 57.99
C PRO A 286 -17.87 1.53 56.87
N ALA A 287 -17.37 0.55 56.13
CA ALA A 287 -18.08 -0.17 55.10
C ALA A 287 -19.36 -0.82 55.62
N GLY A 288 -20.50 -0.30 55.19
CA GLY A 288 -21.83 -0.82 55.55
C GLY A 288 -22.49 -1.54 54.35
N ARG A 289 -22.90 -2.74 54.64
CA ARG A 289 -23.63 -3.81 53.95
C ARG A 289 -24.63 -3.38 52.88
N THR A 290 -24.60 -4.14 51.77
CA THR A 290 -25.67 -4.48 50.81
C THR A 290 -27.10 -4.05 51.13
N GLY A 291 -27.71 -3.31 50.20
CA GLY A 291 -29.13 -2.99 50.16
C GLY A 291 -29.63 -2.80 48.74
N THR A 292 -30.43 -3.75 48.33
CA THR A 292 -31.38 -3.91 47.22
C THR A 292 -31.71 -2.70 46.33
N MET A 293 -31.72 -2.98 45.03
CA MET A 293 -32.35 -2.21 43.95
C MET A 293 -33.78 -1.76 44.24
N ARG A 294 -34.10 -0.53 43.94
CA ARG A 294 -35.44 -0.13 43.48
C ARG A 294 -35.34 0.83 42.28
N HIS A 295 -36.12 0.47 41.27
CA HIS A 295 -36.35 1.22 40.04
C HIS A 295 -36.87 2.66 40.31
N ALA A 296 -36.35 3.64 39.55
CA ALA A 296 -37.13 4.84 39.23
C ALA A 296 -36.94 5.18 37.75
N ARG A 297 -38.00 4.95 36.97
CA ARG A 297 -38.29 5.57 35.69
C ARG A 297 -38.67 7.03 35.94
N VAL A 298 -38.08 7.98 35.16
CA VAL A 298 -38.74 9.25 34.78
C VAL A 298 -38.13 9.69 33.44
N ALA A 299 -38.86 9.50 32.40
CA ALA A 299 -39.47 10.44 31.47
C ALA A 299 -38.51 11.31 30.68
N ALA A 300 -38.46 10.97 29.36
CA ALA A 300 -38.10 11.87 28.27
C ALA A 300 -39.18 12.96 28.11
N GLN A 301 -38.75 14.17 27.77
CA GLN A 301 -39.52 15.03 26.81
C GLN A 301 -38.73 16.33 26.47
N HIS A 302 -38.59 16.53 25.16
CA HIS A 302 -38.50 17.79 24.39
C HIS A 302 -37.26 18.68 24.61
N ALA A 303 -36.58 19.22 23.60
CA ALA A 303 -37.00 19.78 22.33
C ALA A 303 -35.80 20.11 21.42
N CYS A 304 -36.14 20.23 20.16
CA CYS A 304 -35.52 20.80 18.97
C CYS A 304 -34.27 20.19 18.41
#